data_15ce5166e0c96407737b04fc96ea49b2
#
_entry.id   15ce5166e0c96407737b04fc96ea49b2
#
_cell.length_a   1.000
_cell.length_b   1.000
_cell.length_c   1.000
_cell.angle_alpha   90.00
_cell.angle_beta   90.00
_cell.angle_gamma   90.00
#
_symmetry.space_group_name_H-M   'P 1'
#
loop_
_entity.id
_entity.type
_entity.pdbx_description
1 polymer ?
#
loop_
_entity_poly.entity_id
_entity_poly.type
_entity_poly.pdbx_seq_one_letter_code
_entity_poly.pdbx_strand_id
1 'polypeptide(L)'
;MIIAVEGIDGAGKNTLVTAVTNQLRSQGHSVSSMTFPAYRQTIFADFANQALHGQLGDTADSAWAMALLFALDRKERREAIVDAARENDVLIIDRYVASNAAYSLARTQDPAIVEWIEKTEFGDFQLPLPDVQVCLATSVGVAADRARNREASDAQRTRDTYEKDSGLQERTLAAYQKFAGGSWQSPWLMLTGDDGADRLVEWISARLR
;
A
#
# COMPACT_ATOMS: atom_id res chain seq x y z
N MET A 1 12.56 0.31 -12.20
CA MET A 1 11.11 0.67 -12.24
C MET A 1 10.47 0.40 -10.89
N ILE A 2 9.72 1.36 -10.32
CA ILE A 2 9.01 1.20 -9.02
C ILE A 2 7.51 1.06 -9.28
N ILE A 3 6.92 -0.02 -8.79
CA ILE A 3 5.49 -0.31 -8.88
C ILE A 3 4.90 -0.27 -7.47
N ALA A 4 3.99 0.66 -7.19
CA ALA A 4 3.25 0.67 -5.93
C ALA A 4 1.93 -0.08 -6.09
N VAL A 5 1.70 -1.11 -5.28
CA VAL A 5 0.46 -1.90 -5.28
C VAL A 5 -0.42 -1.46 -4.10
N GLU A 6 -1.59 -0.96 -4.43
CA GLU A 6 -2.52 -0.32 -3.53
C GLU A 6 -3.87 -1.04 -3.50
N GLY A 7 -4.67 -0.74 -2.51
CA GLY A 7 -6.02 -1.33 -2.34
C GLY A 7 -6.36 -1.54 -0.87
N ILE A 8 -7.64 -1.74 -0.60
CA ILE A 8 -8.17 -1.98 0.75
C ILE A 8 -7.66 -3.29 1.37
N ASP A 9 -7.91 -3.49 2.66
CA ASP A 9 -7.55 -4.72 3.34
C ASP A 9 -8.38 -5.89 2.80
N GLY A 10 -7.72 -7.03 2.55
CA GLY A 10 -8.37 -8.17 1.91
C GLY A 10 -8.48 -8.12 0.38
N ALA A 11 -8.02 -7.04 -0.28
CA ALA A 11 -8.14 -6.91 -1.74
C ALA A 11 -7.37 -7.98 -2.53
N GLY A 12 -6.36 -8.62 -1.95
CA GLY A 12 -5.56 -9.64 -2.64
C GLY A 12 -4.18 -9.15 -3.10
N LYS A 13 -3.69 -8.02 -2.56
CA LYS A 13 -2.41 -7.42 -2.95
C LYS A 13 -1.23 -8.40 -2.88
N ASN A 14 -1.07 -9.11 -1.76
CA ASN A 14 0.02 -10.07 -1.59
C ASN A 14 -0.03 -11.20 -2.66
N THR A 15 -1.22 -11.68 -3.01
CA THR A 15 -1.40 -12.67 -4.09
C THR A 15 -0.95 -12.10 -5.43
N LEU A 16 -1.36 -10.87 -5.74
CA LEU A 16 -0.94 -10.16 -6.95
C LEU A 16 0.59 -9.98 -7.00
N VAL A 17 1.18 -9.45 -5.93
CA VAL A 17 2.63 -9.22 -5.83
C VAL A 17 3.41 -10.53 -6.04
N THR A 18 2.97 -11.61 -5.39
CA THR A 18 3.60 -12.93 -5.54
C THR A 18 3.51 -13.45 -6.97
N ALA A 19 2.34 -13.38 -7.59
CA ALA A 19 2.13 -13.86 -8.97
C ALA A 19 2.98 -13.05 -9.97
N VAL A 20 2.93 -11.71 -9.90
CA VAL A 20 3.69 -10.82 -10.77
C VAL A 20 5.19 -11.02 -10.60
N THR A 21 5.68 -11.13 -9.35
CA THR A 21 7.10 -11.39 -9.08
C THR A 21 7.57 -12.69 -9.72
N ASN A 22 6.80 -13.77 -9.57
CA ASN A 22 7.15 -15.08 -10.13
C ASN A 22 7.16 -15.05 -11.65
N GLN A 23 6.18 -14.43 -12.29
CA GLN A 23 6.08 -14.34 -13.74
C GLN A 23 7.24 -13.50 -14.31
N LEU A 24 7.54 -12.33 -13.77
CA LEU A 24 8.65 -11.49 -14.23
C LEU A 24 10.01 -12.19 -14.06
N ARG A 25 10.22 -12.88 -12.92
CA ARG A 25 11.44 -13.68 -12.72
C ARG A 25 11.56 -14.83 -13.72
N SER A 26 10.47 -15.49 -14.06
CA SER A 26 10.47 -16.53 -15.09
C SER A 26 10.79 -16.01 -16.49
N GLN A 27 10.57 -14.71 -16.72
CA GLN A 27 10.96 -14.00 -17.95
C GLN A 27 12.40 -13.47 -17.92
N GLY A 28 13.14 -13.71 -16.82
CA GLY A 28 14.55 -13.34 -16.68
C GLY A 28 14.81 -11.96 -16.04
N HIS A 29 13.75 -11.28 -15.54
CA HIS A 29 13.90 -9.99 -14.89
C HIS A 29 14.31 -10.13 -13.42
N SER A 30 15.16 -9.21 -12.95
CA SER A 30 15.46 -9.05 -11.53
C SER A 30 14.33 -8.29 -10.85
N VAL A 31 13.73 -8.90 -9.81
CA VAL A 31 12.58 -8.33 -9.10
C VAL A 31 12.81 -8.35 -7.60
N SER A 32 12.73 -7.18 -6.96
CA SER A 32 12.65 -7.04 -5.51
C SER A 32 11.23 -6.68 -5.09
N SER A 33 10.86 -7.04 -3.86
CA SER A 33 9.57 -6.63 -3.28
C SER A 33 9.73 -6.14 -1.85
N MET A 34 8.96 -5.12 -1.49
CA MET A 34 8.86 -4.56 -0.16
C MET A 34 7.39 -4.43 0.24
N THR A 35 7.12 -4.42 1.54
CA THR A 35 5.76 -4.24 2.08
C THR A 35 5.79 -3.19 3.17
N PHE A 36 4.80 -2.32 3.19
CA PHE A 36 4.56 -1.39 4.28
C PHE A 36 3.16 -1.62 4.89
N PRO A 37 3.00 -1.43 6.21
CA PRO A 37 4.05 -1.10 7.19
C PRO A 37 5.08 -2.23 7.32
N ALA A 38 6.36 -1.85 7.51
CA ALA A 38 7.49 -2.77 7.64
C ALA A 38 7.59 -3.34 9.07
N TYR A 39 6.55 -4.04 9.51
CA TYR A 39 6.47 -4.63 10.84
C TYR A 39 7.70 -5.48 11.18
N ARG A 40 8.19 -5.32 12.42
CA ARG A 40 9.40 -5.98 12.93
C ARG A 40 10.70 -5.57 12.22
N GLN A 41 10.67 -4.55 11.36
CA GLN A 41 11.82 -4.03 10.64
C GLN A 41 12.09 -2.56 10.98
N THR A 42 11.04 -1.80 11.34
CA THR A 42 11.14 -0.42 11.80
C THR A 42 10.37 -0.25 13.10
N ILE A 43 10.89 0.61 13.98
CA ILE A 43 10.22 0.92 15.25
C ILE A 43 8.88 1.66 15.01
N PHE A 44 8.79 2.46 13.93
CA PHE A 44 7.61 3.23 13.61
C PHE A 44 6.45 2.34 13.14
N ALA A 45 6.74 1.31 12.33
CA ALA A 45 5.75 0.31 11.97
C ALA A 45 5.24 -0.45 13.22
N ASP A 46 6.13 -0.79 14.14
CA ASP A 46 5.75 -1.49 15.37
C ASP A 46 4.91 -0.61 16.29
N PHE A 47 5.19 0.70 16.39
CA PHE A 47 4.33 1.65 17.09
C PHE A 47 2.96 1.79 16.43
N ALA A 48 2.91 1.87 15.10
CA ALA A 48 1.64 1.88 14.38
C ALA A 48 0.83 0.60 14.64
N ASN A 49 1.47 -0.56 14.66
CA ASN A 49 0.84 -1.83 15.00
C ASN A 49 0.27 -1.84 16.43
N GLN A 50 1.05 -1.39 17.41
CA GLN A 50 0.61 -1.29 18.81
C GLN A 50 -0.58 -0.34 18.94
N ALA A 51 -0.55 0.82 18.25
CA ALA A 51 -1.67 1.76 18.26
C ALA A 51 -2.94 1.13 17.68
N LEU A 52 -2.85 0.45 16.52
CA LEU A 52 -3.99 -0.21 15.87
C LEU A 52 -4.60 -1.36 16.69
N HIS A 53 -3.82 -1.92 17.63
CA HIS A 53 -4.29 -2.94 18.58
C HIS A 53 -4.64 -2.37 19.98
N GLY A 54 -4.73 -1.03 20.12
CA GLY A 54 -5.10 -0.38 21.37
C GLY A 54 -4.05 -0.43 22.47
N GLN A 55 -2.79 -0.71 22.12
CA GLN A 55 -1.67 -0.84 23.08
C GLN A 55 -0.88 0.47 23.25
N LEU A 56 -1.22 1.53 22.50
CA LEU A 56 -0.53 2.82 22.54
C LEU A 56 -1.51 4.00 22.80
N GLY A 57 -2.35 3.83 23.85
CA GLY A 57 -3.31 4.84 24.28
C GLY A 57 -4.28 5.25 23.16
N ASP A 58 -4.48 6.55 23.01
CA ASP A 58 -5.37 7.18 22.02
C ASP A 58 -4.68 7.50 20.66
N THR A 59 -3.46 7.01 20.46
CA THR A 59 -2.68 7.32 19.25
C THR A 59 -3.43 6.94 17.96
N ALA A 60 -4.14 5.79 17.96
CA ALA A 60 -4.93 5.37 16.81
C ALA A 60 -6.12 6.28 16.51
N ASP A 61 -6.61 7.07 17.47
CA ASP A 61 -7.74 7.99 17.27
C ASP A 61 -7.34 9.21 16.43
N SER A 62 -6.04 9.58 16.47
CA SER A 62 -5.51 10.66 15.64
C SER A 62 -5.09 10.16 14.25
N ALA A 63 -5.83 10.58 13.21
CA ALA A 63 -5.44 10.27 11.83
C ALA A 63 -4.05 10.86 11.47
N TRP A 64 -3.73 12.05 12.01
CA TRP A 64 -2.45 12.72 11.80
C TRP A 64 -1.29 11.98 12.47
N ALA A 65 -1.47 11.49 13.70
CA ALA A 65 -0.46 10.70 14.39
C ALA A 65 -0.17 9.40 13.64
N MET A 66 -1.20 8.71 13.18
CA MET A 66 -1.05 7.48 12.38
C MET A 66 -0.39 7.76 11.04
N ALA A 67 -0.79 8.83 10.35
CA ALA A 67 -0.16 9.25 9.10
C ALA A 67 1.34 9.52 9.28
N LEU A 68 1.72 10.17 10.37
CA LEU A 68 3.13 10.43 10.71
C LEU A 68 3.90 9.14 10.97
N LEU A 69 3.35 8.20 11.74
CA LEU A 69 4.00 6.91 12.00
C LEU A 69 4.27 6.12 10.72
N PHE A 70 3.28 6.05 9.82
CA PHE A 70 3.46 5.39 8.52
C PHE A 70 4.44 6.13 7.60
N ALA A 71 4.49 7.45 7.66
CA ALA A 71 5.46 8.23 6.90
C ALA A 71 6.90 8.01 7.41
N LEU A 72 7.09 7.97 8.73
CA LEU A 72 8.38 7.71 9.36
C LEU A 72 8.89 6.28 9.10
N ASP A 73 7.99 5.29 9.06
CA ASP A 73 8.30 3.91 8.67
C ASP A 73 8.94 3.88 7.27
N ARG A 74 8.32 4.54 6.29
CA ARG A 74 8.89 4.62 4.94
C ARG A 74 10.16 5.45 4.86
N LYS A 75 10.25 6.55 5.65
CA LYS A 75 11.47 7.35 5.73
C LYS A 75 12.66 6.54 6.21
N GLU A 76 12.48 5.72 7.26
CA GLU A 76 13.54 4.85 7.78
C GLU A 76 14.04 3.85 6.73
N ARG A 77 13.15 3.43 5.83
CA ARG A 77 13.45 2.48 4.75
C ARG A 77 13.83 3.14 3.42
N ARG A 78 13.95 4.48 3.37
CA ARG A 78 14.18 5.22 2.12
C ARG A 78 15.39 4.73 1.34
N GLU A 79 16.53 4.56 2.00
CA GLU A 79 17.76 4.10 1.34
C GLU A 79 17.59 2.70 0.76
N ALA A 80 16.97 1.79 1.51
CA ALA A 80 16.67 0.44 1.02
C ALA A 80 15.71 0.45 -0.19
N ILE A 81 14.73 1.38 -0.24
CA ILE A 81 13.86 1.56 -1.41
C ILE A 81 14.67 2.00 -2.62
N VAL A 82 15.51 3.02 -2.44
CA VAL A 82 16.35 3.58 -3.54
C VAL A 82 17.33 2.53 -4.05
N ASP A 83 18.00 1.80 -3.16
CA ASP A 83 18.96 0.76 -3.54
C ASP A 83 18.27 -0.39 -4.26
N ALA A 84 17.14 -0.88 -3.74
CA ALA A 84 16.39 -1.95 -4.40
C ALA A 84 15.88 -1.54 -5.80
N ALA A 85 15.45 -0.28 -5.97
CA ALA A 85 15.03 0.24 -7.26
C ALA A 85 16.17 0.38 -8.27
N ARG A 86 17.40 0.63 -7.77
CA ARG A 86 18.61 0.74 -8.61
C ARG A 86 19.18 -0.62 -8.99
N GLU A 87 19.11 -1.60 -8.08
CA GLU A 87 19.74 -2.91 -8.23
C GLU A 87 18.87 -3.93 -8.96
N ASN A 88 17.58 -3.63 -9.15
CA ASN A 88 16.64 -4.52 -9.81
C ASN A 88 15.92 -3.84 -10.97
N ASP A 89 15.52 -4.62 -11.96
CA ASP A 89 14.70 -4.13 -13.07
C ASP A 89 13.35 -3.61 -12.58
N VAL A 90 12.77 -4.31 -11.57
CA VAL A 90 11.49 -3.95 -10.96
C VAL A 90 11.56 -4.03 -9.44
N LEU A 91 11.10 -2.98 -8.76
CA LEU A 91 10.77 -2.97 -7.34
C LEU A 91 9.24 -2.90 -7.20
N ILE A 92 8.64 -3.90 -6.57
CA ILE A 92 7.21 -3.91 -6.24
C ILE A 92 7.04 -3.58 -4.76
N ILE A 93 6.23 -2.56 -4.46
CA ILE A 93 5.95 -2.12 -3.08
C ILE A 93 4.47 -2.39 -2.77
N ASP A 94 4.18 -3.35 -1.88
CA ASP A 94 2.83 -3.57 -1.35
C ASP A 94 2.52 -2.50 -0.30
N ARG A 95 1.64 -1.59 -0.61
CA ARG A 95 1.31 -0.34 0.08
C ARG A 95 2.47 0.66 0.10
N TYR A 96 2.20 1.81 -0.47
CA TYR A 96 3.15 2.92 -0.47
C TYR A 96 2.50 4.20 0.05
N VAL A 97 2.94 5.36 -0.40
CA VAL A 97 2.45 6.66 0.08
C VAL A 97 0.95 6.85 -0.17
N ALA A 98 0.42 6.32 -1.27
CA ALA A 98 -1.01 6.42 -1.56
C ALA A 98 -1.89 5.65 -0.56
N SER A 99 -1.40 4.57 0.06
CA SER A 99 -2.11 3.94 1.18
C SER A 99 -2.27 4.90 2.36
N ASN A 100 -1.20 5.60 2.75
CA ASN A 100 -1.26 6.59 3.83
C ASN A 100 -2.25 7.71 3.49
N ALA A 101 -2.16 8.26 2.29
CA ALA A 101 -3.05 9.32 1.82
C ALA A 101 -4.52 8.88 1.78
N ALA A 102 -4.82 7.68 1.25
CA ALA A 102 -6.18 7.19 1.10
C ALA A 102 -6.87 6.90 2.45
N TYR A 103 -6.18 6.18 3.36
CA TYR A 103 -6.71 5.89 4.70
C TYR A 103 -6.86 7.15 5.55
N SER A 104 -5.92 8.07 5.46
CA SER A 104 -5.97 9.33 6.20
C SER A 104 -7.09 10.23 5.70
N LEU A 105 -7.26 10.36 4.37
CA LEU A 105 -8.40 11.08 3.77
C LEU A 105 -9.73 10.43 4.15
N ALA A 106 -9.83 9.12 4.13
CA ALA A 106 -11.03 8.38 4.50
C ALA A 106 -11.45 8.60 5.98
N ARG A 107 -10.48 8.86 6.85
CA ARG A 107 -10.70 9.14 8.28
C ARG A 107 -11.06 10.60 8.55
N THR A 108 -10.30 11.52 7.99
CA THR A 108 -10.47 12.96 8.27
C THR A 108 -11.53 13.62 7.40
N GLN A 109 -11.75 13.11 6.19
CA GLN A 109 -12.54 13.74 5.12
C GLN A 109 -12.03 15.16 4.78
N ASP A 110 -10.78 15.47 5.15
CA ASP A 110 -10.11 16.74 4.90
C ASP A 110 -8.95 16.52 3.92
N PRO A 111 -8.98 17.13 2.72
CA PRO A 111 -7.91 17.01 1.73
C PRO A 111 -6.56 17.57 2.19
N ALA A 112 -6.54 18.47 3.18
CA ALA A 112 -5.30 19.03 3.71
C ALA A 112 -4.34 17.94 4.22
N ILE A 113 -4.84 16.80 4.71
CA ILE A 113 -3.98 15.69 5.14
C ILE A 113 -3.25 15.04 3.96
N VAL A 114 -3.88 14.99 2.79
CA VAL A 114 -3.26 14.44 1.57
C VAL A 114 -2.12 15.34 1.11
N GLU A 115 -2.34 16.65 1.07
CA GLU A 115 -1.32 17.65 0.72
C GLU A 115 -0.13 17.60 1.70
N TRP A 116 -0.42 17.43 2.98
CA TRP A 116 0.63 17.29 4.00
C TRP A 116 1.44 15.99 3.80
N ILE A 117 0.78 14.84 3.54
CA ILE A 117 1.45 13.56 3.28
C ILE A 117 2.34 13.69 2.05
N GLU A 118 1.82 14.24 0.96
CA GLU A 118 2.55 14.48 -0.28
C GLU A 118 3.82 15.30 -0.05
N LYS A 119 3.67 16.48 0.59
CA LYS A 119 4.78 17.35 0.92
C LYS A 119 5.80 16.67 1.83
N THR A 120 5.34 15.95 2.85
CA THR A 120 6.20 15.31 3.84
C THR A 120 6.96 14.13 3.21
N GLU A 121 6.26 13.23 2.53
CA GLU A 121 6.88 11.98 2.09
C GLU A 121 7.67 12.14 0.79
N PHE A 122 7.11 12.78 -0.22
CA PHE A 122 7.83 13.01 -1.48
C PHE A 122 8.74 14.24 -1.42
N GLY A 123 8.32 15.30 -0.71
CA GLY A 123 9.09 16.53 -0.56
C GLY A 123 10.19 16.41 0.50
N ASP A 124 9.82 16.46 1.79
CA ASP A 124 10.77 16.58 2.89
C ASP A 124 11.58 15.28 3.10
N PHE A 125 10.96 14.10 2.97
CA PHE A 125 11.62 12.79 3.11
C PHE A 125 12.24 12.30 1.80
N GLN A 126 11.93 12.92 0.67
CA GLN A 126 12.45 12.58 -0.64
C GLN A 126 12.30 11.10 -0.98
N LEU A 127 11.13 10.52 -0.67
CA LEU A 127 10.80 9.19 -1.13
C LEU A 127 10.65 9.19 -2.66
N PRO A 128 11.14 8.17 -3.38
CA PRO A 128 11.00 8.14 -4.83
C PRO A 128 9.54 8.01 -5.25
N LEU A 129 9.15 8.74 -6.30
CA LEU A 129 7.85 8.57 -6.92
C LEU A 129 7.77 7.20 -7.60
N PRO A 130 6.63 6.49 -7.50
CA PRO A 130 6.45 5.26 -8.25
C PRO A 130 6.26 5.57 -9.75
N ASP A 131 6.77 4.71 -10.63
CA ASP A 131 6.54 4.80 -12.07
C ASP A 131 5.07 4.53 -12.43
N VAL A 132 4.41 3.69 -11.62
CA VAL A 132 2.97 3.41 -11.71
C VAL A 132 2.43 3.00 -10.35
N GLN A 133 1.19 3.38 -10.09
CA GLN A 133 0.40 2.90 -8.95
C GLN A 133 -0.69 1.95 -9.46
N VAL A 134 -0.81 0.82 -8.81
CA VAL A 134 -1.74 -0.26 -9.20
C VAL A 134 -2.75 -0.43 -8.09
N CYS A 135 -4.01 -0.11 -8.33
CA CYS A 135 -5.07 -0.32 -7.35
C CYS A 135 -5.88 -1.57 -7.67
N LEU A 136 -5.93 -2.50 -6.70
CA LEU A 136 -6.88 -3.60 -6.73
C LEU A 136 -8.26 -3.11 -6.30
N ALA A 137 -9.15 -2.90 -7.27
CA ALA A 137 -10.51 -2.43 -7.07
C ALA A 137 -11.47 -3.57 -6.66
N THR A 138 -11.08 -4.33 -5.63
CA THR A 138 -11.92 -5.38 -5.04
C THR A 138 -13.05 -4.75 -4.24
N SER A 139 -14.27 -5.26 -4.38
CA SER A 139 -15.40 -4.77 -3.59
C SER A 139 -15.19 -5.01 -2.09
N VAL A 140 -15.70 -4.10 -1.25
CA VAL A 140 -15.52 -4.18 0.20
C VAL A 140 -16.08 -5.48 0.78
N GLY A 141 -17.22 -5.98 0.25
CA GLY A 141 -17.79 -7.26 0.68
C GLY A 141 -16.84 -8.45 0.46
N VAL A 142 -16.31 -8.58 -0.74
CA VAL A 142 -15.34 -9.66 -1.09
C VAL A 142 -14.06 -9.52 -0.27
N ALA A 143 -13.56 -8.32 -0.09
CA ALA A 143 -12.37 -8.05 0.69
C ALA A 143 -12.56 -8.40 2.18
N ALA A 144 -13.73 -8.05 2.75
CA ALA A 144 -14.10 -8.38 4.12
C ALA A 144 -14.22 -9.90 4.35
N ASP A 145 -14.82 -10.63 3.41
CA ASP A 145 -14.91 -12.11 3.48
C ASP A 145 -13.51 -12.76 3.46
N ARG A 146 -12.64 -12.30 2.60
CA ARG A 146 -11.25 -12.76 2.54
C ARG A 146 -10.48 -12.46 3.84
N ALA A 147 -10.69 -11.28 4.44
CA ALA A 147 -10.08 -10.91 5.71
C ALA A 147 -10.58 -11.79 6.88
N ARG A 148 -11.89 -12.07 6.95
CA ARG A 148 -12.49 -12.97 7.95
C ARG A 148 -11.96 -14.39 7.81
N ASN A 149 -11.88 -14.92 6.59
CA ASN A 149 -11.38 -16.27 6.35
C ASN A 149 -9.89 -16.42 6.75
N ARG A 150 -9.07 -15.38 6.55
CA ARG A 150 -7.67 -15.36 7.01
C ARG A 150 -7.57 -15.36 8.54
N GLU A 151 -8.38 -14.54 9.24
CA GLU A 151 -8.42 -14.50 10.70
C GLU A 151 -8.85 -15.87 11.27
N ALA A 152 -9.80 -16.56 10.64
CA ALA A 152 -10.25 -17.89 11.05
C ALA A 152 -9.20 -18.98 10.83
N SER A 153 -8.31 -18.82 9.84
CA SER A 153 -7.26 -19.80 9.52
C SER A 153 -5.94 -19.55 10.24
N ASP A 154 -5.72 -18.35 10.80
CA ASP A 154 -4.50 -17.96 11.50
C ASP A 154 -4.84 -17.14 12.76
N ALA A 155 -4.88 -17.82 13.91
CA ALA A 155 -5.23 -17.22 15.21
C ALA A 155 -4.24 -16.12 15.67
N GLN A 156 -3.04 -16.05 15.09
CA GLN A 156 -2.06 -14.99 15.39
C GLN A 156 -2.30 -13.72 14.59
N ARG A 157 -3.17 -13.76 13.57
CA ARG A 157 -3.47 -12.65 12.67
C ARG A 157 -4.86 -12.07 12.94
N THR A 158 -5.02 -11.44 14.09
CA THR A 158 -6.26 -10.72 14.42
C THR A 158 -6.37 -9.45 13.57
N ARG A 159 -7.59 -9.17 13.08
CA ARG A 159 -7.88 -7.92 12.38
C ARG A 159 -7.72 -6.73 13.31
N ASP A 160 -7.04 -5.70 12.83
CA ASP A 160 -6.87 -4.44 13.55
C ASP A 160 -8.13 -3.55 13.49
N THR A 161 -8.04 -2.36 14.08
CA THR A 161 -9.16 -1.40 14.15
C THR A 161 -9.58 -0.94 12.75
N TYR A 162 -8.65 -0.74 11.81
CA TYR A 162 -8.97 -0.29 10.45
C TYR A 162 -9.60 -1.41 9.61
N GLU A 163 -9.13 -2.64 9.74
CA GLU A 163 -9.71 -3.81 9.04
C GLU A 163 -11.14 -4.14 9.50
N LYS A 164 -11.51 -3.75 10.73
CA LYS A 164 -12.85 -3.98 11.29
C LYS A 164 -13.86 -2.93 10.87
N ASP A 165 -13.44 -1.74 10.47
CA ASP A 165 -14.33 -0.64 10.06
C ASP A 165 -14.67 -0.72 8.56
N SER A 166 -15.82 -1.31 8.23
CA SER A 166 -16.28 -1.42 6.85
C SER A 166 -16.54 -0.07 6.19
N GLY A 167 -17.00 0.92 6.93
CA GLY A 167 -17.21 2.28 6.42
C GLY A 167 -15.90 2.98 6.09
N LEU A 168 -14.84 2.71 6.87
CA LEU A 168 -13.50 3.18 6.54
C LEU A 168 -12.99 2.53 5.25
N GLN A 169 -13.18 1.22 5.06
CA GLN A 169 -12.76 0.52 3.85
C GLN A 169 -13.48 1.05 2.59
N GLU A 170 -14.77 1.37 2.69
CA GLU A 170 -15.54 1.99 1.59
C GLU A 170 -15.00 3.36 1.23
N ARG A 171 -14.80 4.24 2.21
CA ARG A 171 -14.23 5.58 2.00
C ARG A 171 -12.80 5.52 1.46
N THR A 172 -12.01 4.54 1.91
CA THR A 172 -10.63 4.34 1.42
C THR A 172 -10.62 3.90 -0.04
N LEU A 173 -11.52 2.99 -0.43
CA LEU A 173 -11.65 2.59 -1.84
C LEU A 173 -12.06 3.78 -2.72
N ALA A 174 -13.01 4.60 -2.25
CA ALA A 174 -13.40 5.83 -2.96
C ALA A 174 -12.23 6.83 -3.09
N ALA A 175 -11.37 6.95 -2.06
CA ALA A 175 -10.17 7.77 -2.12
C ALA A 175 -9.18 7.27 -3.18
N TYR A 176 -8.92 5.96 -3.25
CA TYR A 176 -8.09 5.38 -4.31
C TYR A 176 -8.66 5.64 -5.71
N GLN A 177 -9.96 5.50 -5.90
CA GLN A 177 -10.62 5.81 -7.18
C GLN A 177 -10.46 7.27 -7.56
N LYS A 178 -10.58 8.20 -6.61
CA LYS A 178 -10.32 9.63 -6.81
C LYS A 178 -8.88 9.89 -7.22
N PHE A 179 -7.90 9.28 -6.55
CA PHE A 179 -6.48 9.41 -6.88
C PHE A 179 -6.18 8.87 -8.28
N ALA A 180 -6.73 7.71 -8.62
CA ALA A 180 -6.57 7.12 -9.94
C ALA A 180 -7.18 8.00 -11.05
N GLY A 181 -8.39 8.55 -10.83
CA GLY A 181 -9.04 9.46 -11.78
C GLY A 181 -8.28 10.75 -12.01
N GLY A 182 -7.53 11.22 -11.01
CA GLY A 182 -6.68 12.42 -11.10
C GLY A 182 -5.21 12.14 -11.44
N SER A 183 -4.82 10.88 -11.64
CA SER A 183 -3.41 10.47 -11.82
C SER A 183 -2.49 11.02 -10.72
N TRP A 184 -2.96 10.97 -9.46
CA TRP A 184 -2.23 11.54 -8.32
C TRP A 184 -0.82 10.97 -8.21
N GLN A 185 0.18 11.83 -8.30
CA GLN A 185 1.64 11.59 -8.20
C GLN A 185 2.26 10.77 -9.36
N SER A 186 1.53 9.87 -9.99
CA SER A 186 2.00 9.06 -11.11
C SER A 186 0.82 8.42 -11.84
N PRO A 187 1.02 7.74 -13.00
CA PRO A 187 -0.02 6.97 -13.66
C PRO A 187 -0.61 5.89 -12.78
N TRP A 188 -1.91 5.59 -12.95
CA TRP A 188 -2.62 4.56 -12.22
C TRP A 188 -3.15 3.47 -13.14
N LEU A 189 -3.09 2.22 -12.66
CA LEU A 189 -3.78 1.07 -13.24
C LEU A 189 -4.82 0.56 -12.26
N MET A 190 -6.09 0.57 -12.67
CA MET A 190 -7.16 -0.07 -11.91
C MET A 190 -7.30 -1.52 -12.37
N LEU A 191 -7.01 -2.46 -11.49
CA LEU A 191 -7.14 -3.90 -11.76
C LEU A 191 -8.36 -4.47 -11.05
N THR A 192 -9.14 -5.24 -11.81
CA THR A 192 -10.31 -5.96 -11.32
C THR A 192 -10.26 -7.39 -11.84
N GLY A 193 -10.67 -8.35 -10.99
CA GLY A 193 -10.77 -9.75 -11.43
C GLY A 193 -9.46 -10.55 -11.31
N ASP A 194 -9.49 -11.77 -11.85
CA ASP A 194 -8.43 -12.76 -11.66
C ASP A 194 -7.27 -12.61 -12.67
N ASP A 195 -7.45 -11.82 -13.73
CA ASP A 195 -6.45 -11.54 -14.77
C ASP A 195 -5.49 -10.38 -14.44
N GLY A 196 -5.61 -9.81 -13.25
CA GLY A 196 -4.85 -8.65 -12.85
C GLY A 196 -3.33 -8.84 -12.90
N ALA A 197 -2.83 -10.04 -12.58
CA ALA A 197 -1.40 -10.34 -12.62
C ALA A 197 -0.87 -10.34 -14.07
N ASP A 198 -1.56 -10.98 -14.99
CA ASP A 198 -1.14 -11.07 -16.41
C ASP A 198 -1.14 -9.69 -17.06
N ARG A 199 -2.18 -8.89 -16.82
CA ARG A 199 -2.27 -7.50 -17.31
C ARG A 199 -1.14 -6.62 -16.77
N LEU A 200 -0.79 -6.77 -15.50
CA LEU A 200 0.30 -6.00 -14.90
C LEU A 200 1.65 -6.44 -15.47
N VAL A 201 1.90 -7.74 -15.59
CA VAL A 201 3.14 -8.27 -16.21
C VAL A 201 3.27 -7.80 -17.65
N GLU A 202 2.22 -7.86 -18.45
CA GLU A 202 2.22 -7.36 -19.84
C GLU A 202 2.57 -5.86 -19.87
N TRP A 203 1.95 -5.07 -19.00
CA TRP A 203 2.22 -3.63 -18.90
C TRP A 203 3.67 -3.31 -18.52
N ILE A 204 4.25 -4.07 -17.57
CA ILE A 204 5.64 -3.93 -17.13
C ILE A 204 6.59 -4.35 -18.25
N SER A 205 6.40 -5.55 -18.81
CA SER A 205 7.29 -6.12 -19.84
C SER A 205 7.36 -5.25 -21.10
N ALA A 206 6.28 -4.56 -21.44
CA ALA A 206 6.29 -3.62 -22.56
C ALA A 206 7.18 -2.38 -22.33
N ARG A 207 7.57 -2.09 -21.07
CA ARG A 207 8.36 -0.90 -20.66
C ARG A 207 9.77 -1.22 -20.21
N LEU A 208 10.09 -2.48 -19.99
CA LEU A 208 11.45 -2.95 -19.67
C LEU A 208 12.28 -3.27 -20.93
N ARG A 209 11.69 -3.14 -22.12
CA ARG A 209 12.35 -3.40 -23.42
C ARG A 209 13.19 -2.23 -23.89
#